data_40bd9d9968b2d31052aa202c8d541a29
#
_entry.id   40bd9d9968b2d31052aa202c8d541a29
#
_cell.length_a   1.000
_cell.length_b   1.000
_cell.length_c   1.000
_cell.angle_alpha   90.00
_cell.angle_beta   90.00
_cell.angle_gamma   90.00
#
_symmetry.space_group_name_H-M   'P 1'
#
loop_
_entity.id
_entity.type
_entity.pdbx_description
1 polymer ?
#
loop_
_entity_poly.entity_id
_entity_poly.type
_entity_poly.pdbx_seq_one_letter_code
_entity_poly.pdbx_strand_id
1 'polypeptide(L)'
;MRNFVENLSIMWQRKQTLFLGIALIFVCLPFLGLPFFTYSLDEVNFQVTAFGNENLVKPEVQTKGYVSLMIIIALSLILSIISFKNRKRQLLLTWISLILNLATAAWIIMMSSAITVECTACETTRLTPAIGLFLYLAAVPFILLGYFGIRKDKKLIDSLNRLR
;
A
#
# COMPACT_ATOMS: atom_id res chain seq x y z
N MET A 1 -15.30 -0.82 29.37
CA MET A 1 -15.32 -1.80 28.27
C MET A 1 -16.53 -1.64 27.35
N ARG A 2 -17.78 -1.44 27.86
CA ARG A 2 -19.00 -1.30 27.02
C ARG A 2 -18.90 -0.19 25.97
N ASN A 3 -18.39 0.99 26.32
CA ASN A 3 -18.22 2.13 25.39
C ASN A 3 -17.20 1.87 24.27
N PHE A 4 -16.23 0.98 24.50
CA PHE A 4 -15.25 0.60 23.48
C PHE A 4 -15.86 -0.35 22.45
N VAL A 5 -16.64 -1.33 22.91
CA VAL A 5 -17.32 -2.30 22.04
C VAL A 5 -18.42 -1.61 21.19
N GLU A 6 -19.19 -0.69 21.78
CA GLU A 6 -20.18 0.12 21.05
C GLU A 6 -19.52 1.00 19.97
N ASN A 7 -18.40 1.64 20.28
CA ASN A 7 -17.64 2.42 19.29
C ASN A 7 -17.08 1.56 18.15
N LEU A 8 -16.63 0.34 18.44
CA LEU A 8 -16.20 -0.61 17.43
C LEU A 8 -17.37 -1.05 16.51
N SER A 9 -18.55 -1.35 17.07
CA SER A 9 -19.70 -1.76 16.27
C SER A 9 -20.16 -0.65 15.32
N ILE A 10 -20.19 0.61 15.77
CA ILE A 10 -20.52 1.78 14.94
C ILE A 10 -19.45 2.00 13.86
N MET A 11 -18.20 1.68 14.13
CA MET A 11 -17.11 1.80 13.18
C MET A 11 -17.21 0.76 12.05
N TRP A 12 -17.58 -0.48 12.39
CA TRP A 12 -17.74 -1.57 11.41
C TRP A 12 -18.99 -1.42 10.52
N GLN A 13 -20.02 -0.76 11.00
CA GLN A 13 -21.24 -0.51 10.21
C GLN A 13 -21.01 0.45 9.04
N ARG A 14 -19.85 1.12 8.98
CA ARG A 14 -19.52 2.06 7.89
C ARG A 14 -18.73 1.35 6.80
N LYS A 15 -19.33 1.20 5.63
CA LYS A 15 -18.71 0.58 4.44
C LYS A 15 -17.30 1.11 4.15
N GLN A 16 -17.03 2.38 4.47
CA GLN A 16 -15.73 3.05 4.27
C GLN A 16 -14.61 2.42 5.10
N THR A 17 -14.87 2.11 6.37
CA THR A 17 -13.90 1.47 7.28
C THR A 17 -13.53 0.08 6.77
N LEU A 18 -14.51 -0.63 6.21
CA LEU A 18 -14.32 -1.95 5.63
C LEU A 18 -13.38 -1.86 4.40
N PHE A 19 -13.59 -0.89 3.50
CA PHE A 19 -12.71 -0.68 2.35
C PHE A 19 -11.29 -0.31 2.76
N LEU A 20 -11.12 0.59 3.75
CA LEU A 20 -9.79 0.94 4.27
C LEU A 20 -9.12 -0.24 4.99
N GLY A 21 -9.88 -1.09 5.67
CA GLY A 21 -9.38 -2.32 6.28
C GLY A 21 -8.86 -3.32 5.24
N ILE A 22 -9.61 -3.52 4.14
CA ILE A 22 -9.17 -4.37 3.03
C ILE A 22 -7.90 -3.78 2.38
N ALA A 23 -7.86 -2.48 2.15
CA ALA A 23 -6.67 -1.80 1.63
C ALA A 23 -5.44 -2.01 2.53
N LEU A 24 -5.62 -1.93 3.86
CA LEU A 24 -4.56 -2.19 4.83
C LEU A 24 -4.04 -3.62 4.71
N ILE A 25 -4.92 -4.61 4.56
CA ILE A 25 -4.52 -6.01 4.36
C ILE A 25 -3.65 -6.12 3.10
N PHE A 26 -4.07 -5.54 1.97
CA PHE A 26 -3.29 -5.58 0.73
C PHE A 26 -1.92 -4.90 0.84
N VAL A 27 -1.82 -3.79 1.58
CA VAL A 27 -0.54 -3.12 1.86
C VAL A 27 0.36 -3.98 2.75
N CYS A 28 -0.23 -4.79 3.65
CA CYS A 28 0.52 -5.64 4.57
C CYS A 28 0.93 -6.99 3.96
N LEU A 29 0.26 -7.48 2.91
CA LEU A 29 0.58 -8.79 2.31
C LEU A 29 2.04 -8.94 1.87
N PRO A 30 2.71 -7.93 1.26
CA PRO A 30 4.11 -8.03 0.88
C PRO A 30 5.09 -8.24 2.04
N PHE A 31 4.69 -7.95 3.31
CA PHE A 31 5.50 -8.28 4.49
C PHE A 31 5.65 -9.79 4.72
N LEU A 32 4.84 -10.62 4.05
CA LEU A 32 4.98 -12.07 4.06
C LEU A 32 6.12 -12.57 3.13
N GLY A 33 6.95 -11.68 2.60
CA GLY A 33 8.04 -12.04 1.70
C GLY A 33 7.59 -12.27 0.25
N LEU A 34 6.40 -11.79 -0.14
CA LEU A 34 5.92 -11.92 -1.52
C LEU A 34 6.78 -11.08 -2.46
N PRO A 35 7.29 -11.65 -3.58
CA PRO A 35 8.12 -10.92 -4.52
C PRO A 35 7.31 -9.87 -5.30
N PHE A 36 7.88 -8.68 -5.49
CA PHE A 36 7.37 -7.66 -6.39
C PHE A 36 7.77 -7.93 -7.83
N PHE A 37 9.01 -8.37 -8.02
CA PHE A 37 9.58 -8.74 -9.31
C PHE A 37 10.42 -10.00 -9.16
N THR A 38 10.45 -10.79 -10.22
CA THR A 38 11.39 -11.89 -10.39
C THR A 38 12.22 -11.63 -11.63
N TYR A 39 13.51 -11.89 -11.57
CA TYR A 39 14.40 -11.84 -12.72
C TYR A 39 15.28 -13.08 -12.75
N SER A 40 15.54 -13.59 -13.92
CA SER A 40 16.40 -14.75 -14.15
C SER A 40 17.71 -14.29 -14.79
N LEU A 41 18.81 -14.72 -14.21
CA LEU A 41 20.18 -14.49 -14.68
C LEU A 41 20.88 -15.85 -14.73
N ASP A 42 21.34 -16.30 -15.91
CA ASP A 42 22.11 -17.55 -16.07
C ASP A 42 21.54 -18.74 -15.27
N GLU A 43 20.25 -19.07 -15.48
CA GLU A 43 19.51 -20.15 -14.79
C GLU A 43 19.21 -19.92 -13.29
N VAL A 44 19.69 -18.84 -12.70
CA VAL A 44 19.38 -18.47 -11.30
C VAL A 44 18.25 -17.45 -11.24
N ASN A 45 17.18 -17.79 -10.51
CA ASN A 45 16.06 -16.90 -10.29
C ASN A 45 16.27 -16.05 -9.04
N PHE A 46 16.21 -14.74 -9.22
CA PHE A 46 16.30 -13.76 -8.15
C PHE A 46 14.93 -13.14 -7.89
N GLN A 47 14.65 -12.81 -6.63
CA GLN A 47 13.38 -12.23 -6.21
C GLN A 47 13.61 -10.91 -5.49
N VAL A 48 12.90 -9.86 -5.90
CA VAL A 48 12.87 -8.57 -5.21
C VAL A 48 11.65 -8.55 -4.29
N THR A 49 11.91 -8.61 -2.98
CA THR A 49 10.87 -8.56 -1.95
C THR A 49 10.81 -7.19 -1.26
N ALA A 50 9.87 -7.00 -0.32
CA ALA A 50 9.80 -5.80 0.51
C ALA A 50 11.07 -5.59 1.35
N PHE A 51 11.74 -6.67 1.74
CA PHE A 51 12.94 -6.64 2.58
C PHE A 51 14.23 -6.39 1.80
N GLY A 52 14.18 -6.48 0.49
CA GLY A 52 15.34 -6.36 -0.41
C GLY A 52 15.46 -7.55 -1.34
N ASN A 53 16.63 -7.73 -1.94
CA ASN A 53 16.89 -8.89 -2.79
C ASN A 53 17.29 -10.09 -1.94
N GLU A 54 16.56 -11.17 -2.04
CA GLU A 54 16.96 -12.47 -1.52
C GLU A 54 17.82 -13.17 -2.58
N ASN A 55 18.97 -13.75 -2.16
CA ASN A 55 19.90 -14.53 -3.00
C ASN A 55 20.78 -13.73 -3.96
N LEU A 56 21.46 -12.70 -3.49
CA LEU A 56 22.51 -12.05 -4.27
C LEU A 56 23.87 -12.75 -4.12
N VAL A 57 24.35 -13.35 -5.20
CA VAL A 57 25.74 -13.80 -5.35
C VAL A 57 26.71 -12.60 -5.46
N LYS A 58 26.18 -11.41 -5.79
CA LYS A 58 26.95 -10.15 -5.85
C LYS A 58 26.31 -9.11 -4.92
N PRO A 59 27.02 -8.66 -3.86
CA PRO A 59 26.50 -7.71 -2.87
C PRO A 59 26.38 -6.27 -3.41
N GLU A 60 26.75 -5.99 -4.64
CA GLU A 60 26.81 -4.63 -5.20
C GLU A 60 25.43 -4.03 -5.53
N VAL A 61 24.41 -4.84 -5.74
CA VAL A 61 23.05 -4.37 -6.00
C VAL A 61 22.19 -4.56 -4.75
N GLN A 62 22.55 -3.89 -3.66
CA GLN A 62 21.67 -3.81 -2.48
C GLN A 62 20.50 -2.89 -2.77
N THR A 63 19.35 -3.44 -3.14
CA THR A 63 18.09 -2.69 -3.08
C THR A 63 17.73 -2.51 -1.61
N LYS A 64 17.76 -1.26 -1.16
CA LYS A 64 17.25 -0.91 0.18
C LYS A 64 15.79 -1.33 0.27
N GLY A 65 15.46 -2.07 1.31
CA GLY A 65 14.10 -2.60 1.48
C GLY A 65 13.05 -1.49 1.51
N TYR A 66 11.91 -1.75 0.91
CA TYR A 66 10.76 -0.83 0.87
C TYR A 66 9.91 -0.87 2.14
N VAL A 67 10.31 -1.68 3.12
CA VAL A 67 9.60 -1.93 4.38
C VAL A 67 9.25 -0.64 5.11
N SER A 68 10.19 0.30 5.22
CA SER A 68 9.97 1.56 5.93
C SER A 68 8.84 2.40 5.34
N LEU A 69 8.79 2.49 4.00
CA LEU A 69 7.72 3.22 3.31
C LEU A 69 6.36 2.52 3.48
N MET A 70 6.33 1.21 3.40
CA MET A 70 5.11 0.43 3.60
C MET A 70 4.58 0.54 5.02
N ILE A 71 5.46 0.57 6.04
CA ILE A 71 5.07 0.81 7.43
C ILE A 71 4.41 2.19 7.57
N ILE A 72 4.98 3.24 6.98
CA ILE A 72 4.41 4.59 7.01
C ILE A 72 3.01 4.61 6.39
N ILE A 73 2.81 3.92 5.25
CA ILE A 73 1.51 3.82 4.58
C ILE A 73 0.52 3.06 5.47
N ALA A 74 0.92 1.93 6.04
CA ALA A 74 0.07 1.14 6.94
C ALA A 74 -0.35 1.96 8.16
N LEU A 75 0.59 2.68 8.79
CA LEU A 75 0.28 3.57 9.91
C LEU A 75 -0.67 4.69 9.51
N SER A 76 -0.49 5.30 8.34
CA SER A 76 -1.40 6.35 7.87
C SER A 76 -2.81 5.83 7.61
N LEU A 77 -2.98 4.60 7.10
CA LEU A 77 -4.27 3.93 6.94
C LEU A 77 -4.92 3.62 8.28
N ILE A 78 -4.15 3.10 9.25
CA ILE A 78 -4.63 2.83 10.62
C ILE A 78 -5.11 4.13 11.27
N LEU A 79 -4.33 5.20 11.19
CA LEU A 79 -4.72 6.52 11.72
C LEU A 79 -5.97 7.06 11.03
N SER A 80 -6.12 6.84 9.72
CA SER A 80 -7.34 7.20 8.99
C SER A 80 -8.57 6.43 9.52
N ILE A 81 -8.42 5.13 9.79
CA ILE A 81 -9.49 4.30 10.36
C ILE A 81 -9.87 4.80 11.75
N ILE A 82 -8.90 5.08 12.62
CA ILE A 82 -9.13 5.55 14.00
C ILE A 82 -9.75 6.95 14.00
N SER A 83 -9.41 7.79 13.03
CA SER A 83 -9.89 9.19 12.93
C SER A 83 -11.35 9.31 12.43
N PHE A 84 -12.17 8.26 12.57
CA PHE A 84 -13.55 8.22 12.07
C PHE A 84 -14.47 9.32 12.64
N LYS A 85 -14.17 9.89 13.81
CA LYS A 85 -14.91 11.00 14.41
C LYS A 85 -14.65 12.33 13.70
N ASN A 86 -13.44 12.53 13.16
CA ASN A 86 -13.04 13.75 12.46
C ASN A 86 -12.91 13.50 10.95
N ARG A 87 -13.99 13.73 10.19
CA ARG A 87 -14.08 13.48 8.75
C ARG A 87 -13.04 14.24 7.92
N LYS A 88 -12.66 15.45 8.35
CA LYS A 88 -11.63 16.23 7.64
C LYS A 88 -10.26 15.55 7.76
N ARG A 89 -9.88 15.13 8.98
CA ARG A 89 -8.64 14.39 9.23
C ARG A 89 -8.62 13.04 8.52
N GLN A 90 -9.70 12.29 8.60
CA GLN A 90 -9.83 10.99 7.95
C GLN A 90 -9.61 11.11 6.43
N LEU A 91 -10.26 12.08 5.80
CA LEU A 91 -10.16 12.32 4.36
C LEU A 91 -8.74 12.72 3.95
N LEU A 92 -8.08 13.59 4.74
CA LEU A 92 -6.70 13.99 4.50
C LEU A 92 -5.74 12.82 4.62
N LEU A 93 -5.85 12.01 5.70
CA LEU A 93 -5.00 10.83 5.90
C LEU A 93 -5.18 9.79 4.79
N THR A 94 -6.42 9.54 4.36
CA THR A 94 -6.71 8.62 3.25
C THR A 94 -6.08 9.11 1.94
N TRP A 95 -6.13 10.42 1.69
CA TRP A 95 -5.50 11.03 0.50
C TRP A 95 -3.98 10.92 0.54
N ILE A 96 -3.37 11.20 1.69
CA ILE A 96 -1.92 11.02 1.89
C ILE A 96 -1.53 9.55 1.68
N SER A 97 -2.29 8.59 2.25
CA SER A 97 -2.02 7.17 2.06
C SER A 97 -2.07 6.76 0.58
N LEU A 98 -3.01 7.31 -0.19
CA LEU A 98 -3.13 7.04 -1.62
C LEU A 98 -1.90 7.55 -2.39
N ILE A 99 -1.51 8.79 -2.15
CA ILE A 99 -0.34 9.39 -2.81
C ILE A 99 0.93 8.61 -2.46
N LEU A 100 1.14 8.30 -1.18
CA LEU A 100 2.31 7.52 -0.74
C LEU A 100 2.32 6.11 -1.35
N ASN A 101 1.15 5.46 -1.43
CA ASN A 101 1.05 4.14 -2.04
C ASN A 101 1.45 4.17 -3.53
N LEU A 102 0.94 5.14 -4.29
CA LEU A 102 1.28 5.31 -5.70
C LEU A 102 2.75 5.69 -5.90
N ALA A 103 3.27 6.60 -5.07
CA ALA A 103 4.68 6.99 -5.11
C ALA A 103 5.62 5.82 -4.82
N THR A 104 5.27 4.99 -3.82
CA THR A 104 6.05 3.79 -3.49
C THR A 104 5.98 2.75 -4.62
N ALA A 105 4.81 2.54 -5.24
CA ALA A 105 4.67 1.65 -6.38
C ALA A 105 5.53 2.11 -7.56
N ALA A 106 5.50 3.41 -7.88
CA ALA A 106 6.33 4.00 -8.93
C ALA A 106 7.83 3.84 -8.60
N TRP A 107 8.22 4.06 -7.35
CA TRP A 107 9.60 3.87 -6.90
C TRP A 107 10.07 2.42 -7.05
N ILE A 108 9.24 1.44 -6.69
CA ILE A 108 9.53 0.01 -6.84
C ILE A 108 9.74 -0.33 -8.31
N ILE A 109 8.90 0.17 -9.22
CA ILE A 109 9.01 -0.04 -10.67
C ILE A 109 10.28 0.60 -11.23
N MET A 110 10.60 1.84 -10.82
CA MET A 110 11.82 2.52 -11.27
C MET A 110 13.08 1.79 -10.82
N MET A 111 13.14 1.35 -9.56
CA MET A 111 14.30 0.62 -9.05
C MET A 111 14.47 -0.74 -9.72
N SER A 112 13.38 -1.43 -10.04
CA SER A 112 13.47 -2.71 -10.76
C SER A 112 13.97 -2.54 -12.19
N SER A 113 13.60 -1.45 -12.87
CA SER A 113 14.12 -1.14 -14.21
C SER A 113 15.61 -0.75 -14.21
N ALA A 114 16.08 -0.08 -13.14
CA ALA A 114 17.49 0.27 -12.99
C ALA A 114 18.39 -0.98 -12.89
N ILE A 115 17.92 -2.03 -12.20
CA ILE A 115 18.64 -3.31 -12.07
C ILE A 115 18.88 -3.94 -13.45
N THR A 116 17.93 -3.85 -14.37
CA THR A 116 18.06 -4.41 -15.73
C THR A 116 19.09 -3.65 -16.57
N VAL A 117 19.24 -2.34 -16.35
CA VAL A 117 20.20 -1.50 -17.09
C VAL A 117 21.64 -1.79 -16.66
N GLU A 118 21.90 -2.04 -15.37
CA GLU A 118 23.21 -2.37 -14.86
C GLU A 118 23.71 -3.75 -15.32
N CYS A 119 22.79 -4.66 -15.65
CA CYS A 119 23.09 -5.99 -16.16
C CYS A 119 23.12 -6.10 -17.69
N THR A 120 23.38 -5.02 -18.43
CA THR A 120 23.44 -5.03 -19.92
C THR A 120 24.47 -6.00 -20.52
N ALA A 121 25.41 -6.49 -19.71
CA ALA A 121 26.39 -7.52 -20.12
C ALA A 121 25.83 -8.96 -20.01
N CYS A 122 24.61 -9.14 -19.43
CA CYS A 122 24.00 -10.45 -19.24
C CYS A 122 22.93 -10.65 -20.32
N GLU A 123 23.10 -11.61 -21.20
CA GLU A 123 22.28 -11.82 -22.41
C GLU A 123 20.78 -12.11 -22.20
N THR A 124 20.30 -12.35 -20.96
CA THR A 124 18.91 -12.79 -20.72
C THR A 124 18.30 -12.31 -19.42
N THR A 125 18.35 -11.02 -19.13
CA THR A 125 17.62 -10.50 -17.98
C THR A 125 16.16 -10.21 -18.36
N ARG A 126 15.26 -11.13 -18.09
CA ARG A 126 13.81 -10.86 -18.19
C ARG A 126 13.29 -10.49 -16.80
N LEU A 127 12.90 -9.23 -16.67
CA LEU A 127 12.19 -8.76 -15.48
C LEU A 127 10.71 -9.10 -15.63
N THR A 128 10.18 -9.91 -14.73
CA THR A 128 8.75 -10.25 -14.69
C THR A 128 8.10 -9.71 -13.43
N PRO A 129 7.00 -8.95 -13.53
CA PRO A 129 6.26 -8.52 -12.37
C PRO A 129 5.66 -9.73 -11.66
N ALA A 130 5.80 -9.79 -10.34
CA ALA A 130 5.35 -10.89 -9.52
C ALA A 130 4.09 -10.52 -8.72
N ILE A 131 3.51 -11.51 -8.05
CA ILE A 131 2.22 -11.38 -7.36
C ILE A 131 2.20 -10.29 -6.30
N GLY A 132 3.32 -10.02 -5.62
CA GLY A 132 3.43 -8.98 -4.60
C GLY A 132 3.13 -7.59 -5.13
N LEU A 133 3.56 -7.26 -6.35
CA LEU A 133 3.27 -5.97 -6.99
C LEU A 133 1.76 -5.83 -7.28
N PHE A 134 1.13 -6.86 -7.82
CA PHE A 134 -0.31 -6.83 -8.13
C PHE A 134 -1.16 -6.70 -6.88
N LEU A 135 -0.82 -7.43 -5.81
CA LEU A 135 -1.51 -7.33 -4.52
C LEU A 135 -1.33 -5.95 -3.91
N TYR A 136 -0.12 -5.39 -3.97
CA TYR A 136 0.16 -4.04 -3.48
C TYR A 136 -0.64 -2.97 -4.23
N LEU A 137 -0.70 -3.07 -5.56
CA LEU A 137 -1.50 -2.18 -6.39
C LEU A 137 -3.01 -2.37 -6.19
N ALA A 138 -3.46 -3.56 -5.82
CA ALA A 138 -4.86 -3.83 -5.50
C ALA A 138 -5.36 -3.02 -4.27
N ALA A 139 -4.47 -2.50 -3.42
CA ALA A 139 -4.86 -1.58 -2.34
C ALA A 139 -5.45 -0.26 -2.88
N VAL A 140 -4.99 0.21 -4.05
CA VAL A 140 -5.38 1.52 -4.62
C VAL A 140 -6.90 1.67 -4.80
N PRO A 141 -7.62 0.77 -5.49
CA PRO A 141 -9.06 0.89 -5.67
C PRO A 141 -9.82 0.88 -4.33
N PHE A 142 -9.35 0.12 -3.33
CA PHE A 142 -9.99 0.09 -2.01
C PHE A 142 -9.76 1.39 -1.22
N ILE A 143 -8.58 2.00 -1.32
CA ILE A 143 -8.32 3.33 -0.74
C ILE A 143 -9.23 4.37 -1.39
N LEU A 144 -9.39 4.34 -2.72
CA LEU A 144 -10.28 5.23 -3.47
C LEU A 144 -11.74 5.07 -3.06
N LEU A 145 -12.24 3.83 -2.95
CA LEU A 145 -13.60 3.54 -2.49
C LEU A 145 -13.81 4.06 -1.06
N GLY A 146 -12.83 3.87 -0.17
CA GLY A 146 -12.83 4.44 1.17
C GLY A 146 -12.91 5.98 1.13
N TYR A 147 -12.08 6.62 0.33
CA TYR A 147 -12.05 8.08 0.15
C TYR A 147 -13.39 8.63 -0.33
N PHE A 148 -13.96 8.05 -1.39
CA PHE A 148 -15.25 8.50 -1.92
C PHE A 148 -16.39 8.31 -0.92
N GLY A 149 -16.37 7.21 -0.16
CA GLY A 149 -17.30 6.97 0.91
C GLY A 149 -17.23 8.05 1.99
N ILE A 150 -16.03 8.37 2.50
CA ILE A 150 -15.81 9.44 3.50
C ILE A 150 -16.28 10.79 2.98
N ARG A 151 -15.97 11.11 1.72
CA ARG A 151 -16.37 12.37 1.07
C ARG A 151 -17.87 12.50 0.96
N LYS A 152 -18.59 11.41 0.63
CA LYS A 152 -20.04 11.39 0.57
C LYS A 152 -20.67 11.65 1.94
N ASP A 153 -20.20 10.97 2.98
CA ASP A 153 -20.67 11.15 4.35
C ASP A 153 -20.43 12.57 4.86
N LYS A 154 -19.25 13.15 4.55
CA LYS A 154 -18.96 14.55 4.90
C LYS A 154 -19.96 15.52 4.27
N LYS A 155 -20.28 15.35 2.97
CA LYS A 155 -21.26 16.19 2.28
C LYS A 155 -22.64 16.11 2.92
N LEU A 156 -23.08 14.92 3.34
CA LEU A 156 -24.37 14.74 4.01
C LEU A 156 -24.42 15.48 5.35
N ILE A 157 -23.36 15.40 6.15
CA ILE A 157 -23.28 16.12 7.44
C ILE A 157 -23.28 17.64 7.21
N ASP A 158 -22.50 18.12 6.23
CA ASP A 158 -22.41 19.55 5.91
C ASP A 158 -23.75 20.11 5.41
N SER A 159 -24.56 19.29 4.68
CA SER A 159 -25.91 19.71 4.24
C SER A 159 -26.89 19.80 5.40
N LEU A 160 -26.85 18.85 6.35
CA LEU A 160 -27.70 18.89 7.54
C LEU A 160 -27.39 20.10 8.44
N ASN A 161 -26.12 20.47 8.56
CA ASN A 161 -25.70 21.63 9.35
C ASN A 161 -26.12 22.98 8.74
N ARG A 162 -26.40 23.03 7.42
CA ARG A 162 -26.92 24.24 6.76
C ARG A 162 -28.43 24.44 6.93
N LEU A 163 -29.15 23.38 7.28
CA LEU A 163 -30.59 23.43 7.48
C LEU A 163 -30.99 23.76 8.93
N ARG A 164 -30.03 23.85 9.81
CA ARG A 164 -30.19 24.19 11.23
C ARG A 164 -29.69 25.60 11.52
#